data_0969a199537943d5f93a8afdb951f288
#
_entry.id   0969a199537943d5f93a8afdb951f288
#
_cell.length_a   1.000
_cell.length_b   1.000
_cell.length_c   1.000
_cell.angle_alpha   90.00
_cell.angle_beta   90.00
_cell.angle_gamma   90.00
#
_symmetry.space_group_name_H-M   'P 1'
#
loop_
_entity.id
_entity.type
_entity.pdbx_description
1 polymer ?
#
loop_
_entity_poly.entity_id
_entity_poly.type
_entity_poly.pdbx_seq_one_letter_code
_entity_poly.pdbx_strand_id
1 'polypeptide(L)'
;MTNPVFERIQSEIAANPVMLYMKGNAMFPQCGFSARVVQILTHIGVPFHTANVLEDPALRDGIKQFSNWPTVPQLYVAGELVGGCDIVTEMYQSGELAALLAEKNVAHEVSA
;
A
#
# COMPACT_ATOMS: atom_id res chain seq x y z
N MET A 1 6.89 -19.38 -17.23
CA MET A 1 6.21 -19.88 -16.02
C MET A 1 5.82 -18.72 -15.12
N THR A 2 4.59 -18.78 -14.60
CA THR A 2 4.07 -17.74 -13.75
C THR A 2 4.55 -17.95 -12.32
N ASN A 3 4.97 -16.89 -11.66
CA ASN A 3 5.32 -16.95 -10.25
C ASN A 3 4.03 -16.89 -9.42
N PRO A 4 3.73 -17.90 -8.58
CA PRO A 4 2.48 -17.91 -7.78
C PRO A 4 2.33 -16.67 -6.89
N VAL A 5 3.44 -16.13 -6.37
CA VAL A 5 3.40 -14.91 -5.56
C VAL A 5 3.00 -13.70 -6.42
N PHE A 6 3.47 -13.62 -7.64
CA PHE A 6 3.11 -12.55 -8.56
C PHE A 6 1.62 -12.61 -8.91
N GLU A 7 1.08 -13.82 -9.13
CA GLU A 7 -0.35 -14.01 -9.37
C GLU A 7 -1.17 -13.56 -8.17
N ARG A 8 -0.73 -13.89 -6.96
CA ARG A 8 -1.36 -13.44 -5.72
C ARG A 8 -1.39 -11.93 -5.63
N ILE A 9 -0.25 -11.27 -5.85
CA ILE A 9 -0.14 -9.81 -5.78
C ILE A 9 -1.06 -9.16 -6.83
N GLN A 10 -1.04 -9.65 -8.06
CA GLN A 10 -1.90 -9.14 -9.13
C GLN A 10 -3.38 -9.25 -8.77
N SER A 11 -3.80 -10.37 -8.21
CA SER A 11 -5.17 -10.57 -7.73
C SER A 11 -5.54 -9.59 -6.63
N GLU A 12 -4.65 -9.41 -5.66
CA GLU A 12 -4.91 -8.54 -4.51
C GLU A 12 -5.03 -7.08 -4.91
N ILE A 13 -4.12 -6.59 -5.76
CA ILE A 13 -4.17 -5.19 -6.20
C ILE A 13 -5.31 -4.93 -7.19
N ALA A 14 -5.78 -5.95 -7.89
CA ALA A 14 -6.95 -5.84 -8.77
C ALA A 14 -8.25 -5.84 -7.97
N ALA A 15 -8.31 -6.61 -6.88
CA ALA A 15 -9.51 -6.74 -6.06
C ALA A 15 -9.70 -5.59 -5.06
N ASN A 16 -8.62 -4.91 -4.70
CA ASN A 16 -8.64 -3.87 -3.65
C ASN A 16 -8.17 -2.54 -4.21
N PRO A 17 -9.03 -1.52 -4.25
CA PRO A 17 -8.64 -0.19 -4.77
C PRO A 17 -7.46 0.43 -4.05
N VAL A 18 -7.32 0.14 -2.74
CA VAL A 18 -6.15 0.57 -1.97
C VAL A 18 -5.58 -0.65 -1.26
N MET A 19 -4.36 -1.03 -1.62
CA MET A 19 -3.68 -2.21 -1.08
C MET A 19 -2.33 -1.82 -0.52
N LEU A 20 -2.07 -2.24 0.72
CA LEU A 20 -0.83 -1.92 1.41
C LEU A 20 -0.09 -3.19 1.82
N TYR A 21 1.12 -3.36 1.30
CA TYR A 21 2.05 -4.40 1.75
C TYR A 21 2.92 -3.81 2.85
N MET A 22 2.87 -4.40 4.04
CA MET A 22 3.46 -3.80 5.23
C MET A 22 4.06 -4.84 6.17
N LYS A 23 4.82 -4.39 7.14
CA LYS A 23 5.30 -5.22 8.25
C LYS A 23 4.33 -5.11 9.40
N GLY A 24 3.70 -6.23 9.75
CA GLY A 24 2.60 -6.28 10.71
C GLY A 24 1.26 -6.07 10.00
N ASN A 25 0.27 -5.63 10.75
CA ASN A 25 -1.05 -5.32 10.21
C ASN A 25 -1.50 -3.92 10.67
N ALA A 26 -2.67 -3.50 10.18
CA ALA A 26 -3.15 -2.13 10.44
C ALA A 26 -3.30 -1.84 11.93
N MET A 27 -3.72 -2.83 12.73
CA MET A 27 -3.90 -2.64 14.17
C MET A 27 -2.57 -2.72 14.95
N PHE A 28 -1.63 -3.54 14.46
CA PHE A 28 -0.35 -3.77 15.12
C PHE A 28 0.80 -3.71 14.12
N PRO A 29 1.11 -2.50 13.62
CA PRO A 29 2.27 -2.35 12.72
C PRO A 29 3.57 -2.72 13.44
N GLN A 30 4.45 -3.43 12.75
CA GLN A 30 5.72 -3.89 13.30
C GLN A 30 6.92 -3.08 12.82
N CYS A 31 6.66 -1.94 12.19
CA CYS A 31 7.68 -1.08 11.63
C CYS A 31 7.15 0.35 11.63
N GLY A 32 7.99 1.31 12.04
CA GLY A 32 7.59 2.72 12.10
C GLY A 32 7.17 3.27 10.75
N PHE A 33 7.81 2.86 9.67
CA PHE A 33 7.45 3.28 8.33
C PHE A 33 6.07 2.73 7.92
N SER A 34 5.79 1.47 8.23
CA SER A 34 4.46 0.88 7.99
C SER A 34 3.39 1.56 8.83
N ALA A 35 3.69 1.83 10.10
CA ALA A 35 2.77 2.55 10.99
C ALA A 35 2.41 3.93 10.44
N ARG A 36 3.38 4.63 9.89
CA ARG A 36 3.16 5.97 9.32
C ARG A 36 2.17 5.93 8.14
N VAL A 37 2.32 4.97 7.24
CA VAL A 37 1.41 4.84 6.10
C VAL A 37 0.00 4.49 6.57
N VAL A 38 -0.13 3.58 7.54
CA VAL A 38 -1.44 3.25 8.15
C VAL A 38 -2.09 4.49 8.74
N GLN A 39 -1.34 5.30 9.47
CA GLN A 39 -1.86 6.53 10.07
C GLN A 39 -2.38 7.50 9.01
N ILE A 40 -1.65 7.66 7.91
CA ILE A 40 -2.04 8.54 6.81
C ILE A 40 -3.35 8.06 6.18
N LEU A 41 -3.44 6.78 5.83
CA LEU A 41 -4.63 6.21 5.21
C LEU A 41 -5.85 6.29 6.14
N THR A 42 -5.65 6.03 7.42
CA THR A 42 -6.70 6.13 8.43
C THR A 42 -7.18 7.58 8.58
N HIS A 43 -6.27 8.52 8.59
CA HIS A 43 -6.61 9.93 8.70
C HIS A 43 -7.42 10.44 7.50
N ILE A 44 -7.04 10.00 6.30
CA ILE A 44 -7.80 10.34 5.07
C ILE A 44 -9.18 9.68 5.08
N GLY A 45 -9.34 8.59 5.81
CA GLY A 45 -10.60 7.86 5.87
C GLY A 45 -10.88 7.04 4.62
N VAL A 46 -9.82 6.54 3.97
CA VAL A 46 -9.96 5.66 2.83
C VAL A 46 -9.93 4.19 3.29
N PRO A 47 -10.88 3.36 2.87
CA PRO A 47 -10.80 1.93 3.13
C PRO A 47 -9.58 1.32 2.43
N PHE A 48 -8.83 0.50 3.14
CA PHE A 48 -7.67 -0.15 2.56
C PHE A 48 -7.51 -1.58 3.08
N HIS A 49 -6.90 -2.42 2.26
CA HIS A 49 -6.60 -3.80 2.60
C HIS A 49 -5.09 -3.93 2.82
N THR A 50 -4.69 -4.81 3.73
CA THR A 50 -3.27 -4.99 4.07
C THR A 50 -2.83 -6.43 3.89
N ALA A 51 -1.55 -6.62 3.61
CA ALA A 51 -0.90 -7.92 3.66
C ALA A 51 0.37 -7.80 4.48
N ASN A 52 0.56 -8.72 5.44
CA ASN A 52 1.69 -8.73 6.34
C ASN A 52 2.83 -9.57 5.75
N VAL A 53 3.87 -8.89 5.29
CA VAL A 53 5.02 -9.57 4.66
C VAL A 53 5.87 -10.35 5.66
N LEU A 54 5.70 -10.10 6.97
CA LEU A 54 6.44 -10.85 7.99
C LEU A 54 5.91 -12.28 8.18
N GLU A 55 4.66 -12.53 7.80
CA GLU A 55 4.04 -13.85 7.91
C GLU A 55 4.40 -14.77 6.75
N ASP A 56 4.90 -14.22 5.65
CA ASP A 56 5.15 -14.97 4.42
C ASP A 56 6.44 -14.50 3.76
N PRO A 57 7.56 -15.23 3.94
CA PRO A 57 8.83 -14.87 3.33
C PRO A 57 8.79 -14.81 1.80
N ALA A 58 7.99 -15.66 1.17
CA ALA A 58 7.83 -15.64 -0.28
C ALA A 58 7.16 -14.36 -0.75
N LEU A 59 6.16 -13.88 -0.01
CA LEU A 59 5.51 -12.60 -0.29
C LEU A 59 6.48 -11.44 -0.07
N ARG A 60 7.26 -11.48 1.00
CA ARG A 60 8.23 -10.44 1.32
C ARG A 60 9.25 -10.25 0.19
N ASP A 61 9.80 -11.34 -0.32
CA ASP A 61 10.75 -11.31 -1.42
C ASP A 61 10.04 -11.00 -2.74
N GLY A 62 8.89 -11.61 -2.96
CA GLY A 62 8.13 -11.47 -4.20
C GLY A 62 7.62 -10.07 -4.46
N ILE A 63 7.16 -9.35 -3.43
CA ILE A 63 6.65 -7.99 -3.60
C ILE A 63 7.75 -7.03 -4.08
N LYS A 64 8.97 -7.22 -3.61
CA LYS A 64 10.11 -6.41 -4.03
C LYS A 64 10.47 -6.67 -5.49
N GLN A 65 10.42 -7.93 -5.91
CA GLN A 65 10.68 -8.31 -7.30
C GLN A 65 9.55 -7.85 -8.22
N PHE A 66 8.31 -8.03 -7.79
CA PHE A 66 7.13 -7.63 -8.55
C PHE A 66 7.13 -6.13 -8.84
N SER A 67 7.40 -5.32 -7.84
CA SER A 67 7.36 -3.87 -7.93
C SER A 67 8.65 -3.24 -8.44
N ASN A 68 9.74 -4.01 -8.44
CA ASN A 68 11.09 -3.48 -8.62
C ASN A 68 11.40 -2.35 -7.62
N TRP A 69 10.84 -2.46 -6.41
CA TRP A 69 11.01 -1.49 -5.33
C TRP A 69 11.57 -2.22 -4.12
N PRO A 70 12.69 -1.77 -3.55
CA PRO A 70 13.48 -2.61 -2.62
C PRO A 70 12.94 -2.69 -1.20
N THR A 71 12.00 -1.85 -0.82
CA THR A 71 11.58 -1.73 0.58
C THR A 71 10.08 -1.89 0.76
N VAL A 72 9.67 -2.20 2.00
CA VAL A 72 8.30 -2.27 2.48
C VAL A 72 8.19 -1.22 3.59
N PRO A 73 7.12 -0.43 3.70
CA PRO A 73 5.80 -0.62 3.07
C PRO A 73 5.75 -0.22 1.60
N GLN A 74 4.78 -0.79 0.89
CA GLN A 74 4.47 -0.41 -0.50
C GLN A 74 2.96 -0.21 -0.62
N LEU A 75 2.56 0.97 -1.08
CA LEU A 75 1.16 1.31 -1.29
C LEU A 75 0.80 1.24 -2.77
N TYR A 76 -0.32 0.56 -3.06
CA TYR A 76 -0.91 0.47 -4.40
C TYR A 76 -2.28 1.13 -4.38
N VAL A 77 -2.55 1.96 -5.37
CA VAL A 77 -3.87 2.57 -5.59
C VAL A 77 -4.32 2.23 -7.00
N ALA A 78 -5.51 1.64 -7.13
CA ALA A 78 -6.09 1.23 -8.40
C ALA A 78 -5.12 0.37 -9.23
N GLY A 79 -4.40 -0.54 -8.57
CA GLY A 79 -3.46 -1.46 -9.20
C GLY A 79 -2.09 -0.88 -9.53
N GLU A 80 -1.84 0.38 -9.21
CA GLU A 80 -0.57 1.05 -9.53
C GLU A 80 0.22 1.33 -8.26
N LEU A 81 1.52 1.09 -8.31
CA LEU A 81 2.42 1.40 -7.19
C LEU A 81 2.51 2.92 -6.98
N VAL A 82 2.16 3.36 -5.80
CA VAL A 82 2.36 4.76 -5.38
C VAL A 82 3.77 4.95 -4.85
N GLY A 83 4.17 4.10 -3.92
CA GLY A 83 5.50 4.14 -3.34
C GLY A 83 5.52 3.70 -1.89
N GLY A 84 6.61 3.99 -1.22
CA GLY A 84 6.82 3.69 0.19
C GLY A 84 6.45 4.86 1.10
N CYS A 85 6.92 4.78 2.35
CA CYS A 85 6.58 5.75 3.40
C CYS A 85 6.90 7.19 3.02
N ASP A 86 8.09 7.43 2.48
CA ASP A 86 8.53 8.80 2.17
C ASP A 86 7.67 9.43 1.08
N ILE A 87 7.41 8.69 0.01
CA ILE A 87 6.59 9.17 -1.11
C ILE A 87 5.15 9.40 -0.65
N VAL A 88 4.58 8.46 0.08
CA VAL A 88 3.20 8.56 0.59
C VAL A 88 3.06 9.77 1.52
N THR A 89 4.03 9.97 2.42
CA THR A 89 4.03 11.11 3.34
C THR A 89 4.09 12.43 2.58
N GLU A 90 4.97 12.52 1.60
CA GLU A 90 5.12 13.72 0.78
C GLU A 90 3.85 14.03 -0.01
N MET A 91 3.26 13.01 -0.65
CA MET A 91 2.01 13.17 -1.39
C MET A 91 0.83 13.53 -0.49
N TYR A 92 0.82 13.01 0.73
CA TYR A 92 -0.19 13.36 1.71
C TYR A 92 -0.09 14.84 2.09
N GLN A 93 1.11 15.30 2.40
CA GLN A 93 1.36 16.69 2.81
C GLN A 93 1.07 17.70 1.69
N SER A 94 1.33 17.34 0.44
CA SER A 94 1.10 18.21 -0.72
C SER A 94 -0.35 18.21 -1.22
N GLY A 95 -1.18 17.26 -0.75
CA GLY A 95 -2.52 17.06 -1.28
C GLY A 95 -2.58 16.15 -2.50
N GLU A 96 -1.44 15.70 -3.01
CA GLU A 96 -1.39 14.84 -4.19
C GLU A 96 -2.01 13.48 -3.95
N LEU A 97 -1.94 12.95 -2.72
CA LEU A 97 -2.54 11.65 -2.41
C LEU A 97 -4.07 11.71 -2.50
N ALA A 98 -4.69 12.73 -1.92
CA ALA A 98 -6.12 12.92 -2.01
C ALA A 98 -6.56 13.14 -3.47
N ALA A 99 -5.78 13.90 -4.24
CA ALA A 99 -6.04 14.12 -5.65
C ALA A 99 -5.96 12.81 -6.46
N LEU A 100 -4.99 11.95 -6.16
CA LEU A 100 -4.87 10.65 -6.80
C LEU A 100 -6.07 9.75 -6.49
N LEU A 101 -6.50 9.72 -5.24
CA LEU A 101 -7.67 8.92 -4.84
C LEU A 101 -8.94 9.41 -5.56
N ALA A 102 -9.12 10.71 -5.68
CA ALA A 102 -10.24 11.30 -6.41
C ALA A 102 -10.17 10.97 -7.91
N GLU A 103 -8.99 11.07 -8.50
CA GLU A 103 -8.78 10.73 -9.92
C GLU A 103 -9.12 9.28 -10.23
N LYS A 104 -8.80 8.37 -9.31
CA LYS A 104 -9.08 6.94 -9.46
C LYS A 104 -10.47 6.54 -8.96
N ASN A 105 -11.29 7.49 -8.59
CA ASN A 105 -12.65 7.27 -8.06
C ASN A 105 -12.66 6.42 -6.80
N VAL A 106 -11.66 6.57 -5.96
CA VAL A 106 -11.59 5.86 -4.67
C VAL A 106 -12.23 6.75 -3.61
N ALA A 107 -13.29 6.23 -2.97
CA ALA A 107 -14.01 6.98 -1.94
C ALA A 107 -13.12 7.20 -0.71
N HIS A 108 -13.11 8.41 -0.19
CA HIS A 108 -12.40 8.75 1.04
C HIS A 108 -13.11 9.94 1.73
N GLU A 109 -12.84 10.10 3.02
CA GLU A 109 -13.61 11.07 3.83
C GLU A 109 -12.97 12.45 3.88
N VAL A 110 -11.65 12.51 3.84
CA VAL A 110 -10.91 13.77 4.06
C VAL A 110 -10.09 14.10 2.82
N SER A 111 -10.30 15.32 2.30
CA SER A 111 -9.44 15.88 1.25
C SER A 111 -8.28 16.60 1.94
N ALA A 112 -7.10 16.11 1.74
CA ALA A 112 -5.92 16.70 2.35
C ALA A 112 -5.20 17.62 1.38
#